data_7d0661552fc37f1e4e512c08fd0a639d
#
_entry.id   7d0661552fc37f1e4e512c08fd0a639d
#
_cell.length_a   1.000
_cell.length_b   1.000
_cell.length_c   1.000
_cell.angle_alpha   90.00
_cell.angle_beta   90.00
_cell.angle_gamma   90.00
#
_symmetry.space_group_name_H-M   'P 1'
#
loop_
_entity.id
_entity.type
_entity.pdbx_description
1 polymer ?
#
loop_
_entity_poly.entity_id
_entity_poly.type
_entity_poly.pdbx_seq_one_letter_code
_entity_poly.pdbx_strand_id
1 'polypeptide(L)'
;YMDSFKYALSGEFAFQKDMLSDIRIPSDWGLEMGMLSEIFRNQVSNKVCQVDISDFYDHKHQVMSFDDKSKGLSKMSHDIAKSMFRKMATFGEVFSEERIRTIKAAYYRIALDLVDSYESDAIMNGISYDRHNELKSIELFAQNIISAGNDFLTHPKDMPFIPSWKRVASAVPDIFEKMIDAVDSDY
;
A
#
# COMPACT_ATOMS: atom_id res chain seq x y z
N TYR A 1 -13.73 1.16 1.55
CA TYR A 1 -13.32 0.45 2.77
C TYR A 1 -12.01 1.00 3.35
N MET A 2 -10.99 1.20 2.51
CA MET A 2 -9.70 1.74 2.98
C MET A 2 -9.81 3.18 3.46
N ASP A 3 -10.76 3.92 2.96
CA ASP A 3 -11.11 5.28 3.39
C ASP A 3 -11.76 5.36 4.78
N SER A 4 -12.11 4.21 5.36
CA SER A 4 -12.59 4.15 6.74
C SER A 4 -11.48 4.17 7.80
N PHE A 5 -10.22 4.00 7.39
CA PHE A 5 -9.07 4.08 8.29
C PHE A 5 -8.51 5.50 8.34
N LYS A 6 -8.16 5.96 9.53
CA LYS A 6 -7.46 7.25 9.68
C LYS A 6 -6.07 7.21 9.05
N TYR A 7 -5.38 6.06 9.19
CA TYR A 7 -4.04 5.85 8.63
C TYR A 7 -3.88 4.41 8.17
N ALA A 8 -4.35 4.12 6.97
CA ALA A 8 -4.38 2.77 6.40
C ALA A 8 -3.00 2.14 6.17
N LEU A 9 -1.95 2.96 6.01
CA LEU A 9 -0.58 2.54 5.70
C LEU A 9 0.36 2.81 6.88
N SER A 10 -0.10 2.55 8.10
CA SER A 10 0.68 2.80 9.32
C SER A 10 1.88 1.87 9.50
N GLY A 11 1.86 0.70 8.87
CA GLY A 11 2.88 -0.33 9.08
C GLY A 11 2.70 -1.17 10.35
N GLU A 12 1.77 -0.78 11.23
CA GLU A 12 1.52 -1.44 12.51
C GLU A 12 0.28 -2.31 12.44
N PHE A 13 0.46 -3.64 12.54
CA PHE A 13 -0.61 -4.63 12.44
C PHE A 13 -0.55 -5.69 13.52
N ALA A 14 -1.72 -6.12 13.97
CA ALA A 14 -1.89 -7.33 14.76
C ALA A 14 -2.99 -8.20 14.12
N PHE A 15 -2.74 -9.49 13.98
CA PHE A 15 -3.66 -10.44 13.35
C PHE A 15 -3.88 -11.67 14.18
N GLN A 16 -5.01 -12.32 13.91
CA GLN A 16 -5.18 -13.71 14.26
C GLN A 16 -4.35 -14.58 13.31
N LYS A 17 -3.54 -15.50 13.87
CA LYS A 17 -2.62 -16.38 13.13
C LYS A 17 -3.29 -17.10 11.96
N ASP A 18 -4.50 -17.61 12.17
CA ASP A 18 -5.21 -18.42 11.18
C ASP A 18 -5.54 -17.64 9.91
N MET A 19 -5.72 -16.33 10.01
CA MET A 19 -5.98 -15.45 8.87
C MET A 19 -4.78 -15.40 7.91
N LEU A 20 -3.56 -15.43 8.43
CA LEU A 20 -2.34 -15.31 7.62
C LEU A 20 -2.15 -16.50 6.66
N SER A 21 -2.70 -17.65 6.98
CA SER A 21 -2.56 -18.85 6.15
C SER A 21 -3.30 -18.76 4.81
N ASP A 22 -4.33 -17.93 4.74
CA ASP A 22 -5.24 -17.83 3.59
C ASP A 22 -5.05 -16.59 2.71
N ILE A 23 -4.44 -15.54 3.25
CA ILE A 23 -4.27 -14.29 2.52
C ILE A 23 -3.16 -14.37 1.47
N ARG A 24 -3.34 -13.59 0.41
CA ARG A 24 -2.36 -13.40 -0.66
C ARG A 24 -1.89 -11.97 -0.61
N ILE A 25 -0.61 -11.80 -0.33
CA ILE A 25 -0.01 -10.48 -0.15
C ILE A 25 0.95 -10.14 -1.29
N PRO A 26 1.09 -8.86 -1.65
CA PRO A 26 2.16 -8.41 -2.54
C PRO A 26 3.54 -8.64 -1.90
N SER A 27 4.55 -8.75 -2.74
CA SER A 27 5.95 -8.85 -2.32
C SER A 27 6.70 -7.52 -2.33
N ASP A 28 5.97 -6.42 -2.51
CA ASP A 28 6.47 -5.06 -2.65
C ASP A 28 5.84 -4.13 -1.59
N TRP A 29 5.97 -2.82 -1.77
CA TRP A 29 5.36 -1.82 -0.88
C TRP A 29 3.82 -1.80 -0.86
N GLY A 30 3.18 -2.63 -1.64
CA GLY A 30 1.73 -2.81 -1.59
C GLY A 30 1.24 -3.75 -0.48
N LEU A 31 2.12 -4.17 0.46
CA LEU A 31 1.82 -5.15 1.52
C LEU A 31 0.57 -4.78 2.32
N GLU A 32 0.53 -3.60 2.91
CA GLU A 32 -0.59 -3.13 3.76
C GLU A 32 -1.87 -3.06 2.95
N MET A 33 -1.81 -2.46 1.77
CA MET A 33 -2.94 -2.33 0.87
C MET A 33 -3.46 -3.71 0.44
N GLY A 34 -2.55 -4.63 0.14
CA GLY A 34 -2.88 -6.00 -0.21
C GLY A 34 -3.59 -6.73 0.93
N MET A 35 -3.09 -6.60 2.16
CA MET A 35 -3.67 -7.21 3.36
C MET A 35 -5.07 -6.68 3.67
N LEU A 36 -5.23 -5.36 3.70
CA LEU A 36 -6.54 -4.73 3.93
C LEU A 36 -7.56 -5.14 2.86
N SER A 37 -7.11 -5.29 1.61
CA SER A 37 -7.96 -5.78 0.53
C SER A 37 -8.39 -7.25 0.71
N GLU A 38 -7.50 -8.10 1.20
CA GLU A 38 -7.84 -9.52 1.49
C GLU A 38 -8.80 -9.61 2.69
N ILE A 39 -8.61 -8.78 3.71
CA ILE A 39 -9.54 -8.69 4.85
C ILE A 39 -10.94 -8.28 4.36
N PHE A 40 -11.03 -7.27 3.51
CA PHE A 40 -12.29 -6.82 2.93
C PHE A 40 -12.95 -7.92 2.09
N ARG A 41 -12.16 -8.58 1.22
CA ARG A 41 -12.64 -9.66 0.35
C ARG A 41 -13.18 -10.84 1.14
N ASN A 42 -12.55 -11.19 2.25
CA ASN A 42 -12.96 -12.31 3.10
C ASN A 42 -14.12 -11.94 4.05
N GLN A 43 -14.69 -10.75 3.91
CA GLN A 43 -15.85 -10.25 4.67
C GLN A 43 -15.65 -10.26 6.19
N VAL A 44 -14.43 -10.08 6.64
CA VAL A 44 -14.10 -9.98 8.07
C VAL A 44 -13.97 -8.53 8.55
N SER A 45 -14.47 -7.58 7.77
CA SER A 45 -14.39 -6.15 8.09
C SER A 45 -15.01 -5.76 9.42
N ASN A 46 -16.03 -6.50 9.88
CA ASN A 46 -16.64 -6.30 11.20
C ASN A 46 -15.77 -6.78 12.38
N LYS A 47 -14.62 -7.40 12.10
CA LYS A 47 -13.64 -7.86 13.09
C LYS A 47 -12.36 -7.04 13.05
N VAL A 48 -12.39 -5.90 12.36
CA VAL A 48 -11.25 -4.98 12.24
C VAL A 48 -11.50 -3.76 13.12
N CYS A 49 -10.48 -3.35 13.84
CA CYS A 49 -10.50 -2.11 14.60
C CYS A 49 -9.21 -1.32 14.36
N GLN A 50 -9.28 -0.04 14.56
CA GLN A 50 -8.13 0.85 14.70
C GLN A 50 -7.93 1.15 16.17
N VAL A 51 -6.67 1.23 16.58
CA VAL A 51 -6.27 1.60 17.94
C VAL A 51 -5.24 2.73 17.83
N ASP A 52 -5.48 3.82 18.54
CA ASP A 52 -4.48 4.85 18.72
C ASP A 52 -3.47 4.33 19.75
N ILE A 53 -2.23 4.10 19.30
CA ILE A 53 -1.19 3.47 20.13
C ILE A 53 -0.39 4.47 20.94
N SER A 54 -0.39 5.75 20.55
CA SER A 54 0.33 6.82 21.23
C SER A 54 -0.16 8.19 20.77
N ASP A 55 -0.07 9.19 21.65
CA ASP A 55 -0.27 10.60 21.29
C ASP A 55 0.85 11.14 20.41
N PHE A 56 2.02 10.55 20.51
CA PHE A 56 3.18 10.85 19.68
C PHE A 56 3.86 9.54 19.27
N TYR A 57 3.98 9.35 17.96
CA TYR A 57 4.64 8.19 17.38
C TYR A 57 5.66 8.64 16.34
N ASP A 58 6.94 8.55 16.69
CA ASP A 58 8.03 8.86 15.79
C ASP A 58 8.35 7.64 14.91
N HIS A 59 8.23 7.80 13.62
CA HIS A 59 8.60 6.76 12.67
C HIS A 59 9.45 7.34 11.52
N LYS A 60 10.25 6.49 10.93
CA LYS A 60 11.14 6.88 9.84
C LYS A 60 10.36 7.17 8.57
N HIS A 61 10.40 8.40 8.11
CA HIS A 61 9.88 8.79 6.81
C HIS A 61 10.85 8.40 5.68
N GLN A 62 10.29 7.92 4.56
CA GLN A 62 11.07 7.69 3.35
C GLN A 62 11.41 9.03 2.70
N VAL A 63 12.61 9.11 2.11
CA VAL A 63 13.04 10.30 1.39
C VAL A 63 12.29 10.39 0.05
N MET A 64 11.90 11.61 -0.34
CA MET A 64 11.40 11.87 -1.68
C MET A 64 12.54 11.70 -2.69
N SER A 65 12.37 10.77 -3.62
CA SER A 65 13.38 10.47 -4.64
C SER A 65 12.83 10.83 -6.01
N PHE A 66 12.89 12.12 -6.37
CA PHE A 66 12.40 12.59 -7.67
C PHE A 66 13.24 12.06 -8.85
N ASP A 67 14.55 11.93 -8.63
CA ASP A 67 15.51 11.55 -9.67
C ASP A 67 15.71 10.03 -9.77
N ASP A 68 15.31 9.27 -8.74
CA ASP A 68 15.47 7.81 -8.69
C ASP A 68 14.15 7.12 -8.32
N LYS A 69 13.41 6.71 -9.35
CA LYS A 69 12.12 6.02 -9.21
C LYS A 69 12.23 4.63 -8.56
N SER A 70 13.43 4.11 -8.39
CA SER A 70 13.66 2.80 -7.77
C SER A 70 13.75 2.83 -6.24
N LYS A 71 13.64 4.03 -5.62
CA LYS A 71 13.88 4.23 -4.18
C LYS A 71 12.84 5.15 -3.54
N GLY A 72 12.84 5.15 -2.21
CA GLY A 72 12.11 6.10 -1.37
C GLY A 72 10.61 6.14 -1.65
N LEU A 73 10.02 7.32 -1.47
CA LEU A 73 8.60 7.55 -1.67
C LEU A 73 8.15 7.33 -3.11
N SER A 74 9.04 7.54 -4.10
CA SER A 74 8.70 7.31 -5.51
C SER A 74 8.42 5.83 -5.76
N LYS A 75 9.32 4.93 -5.34
CA LYS A 75 9.09 3.49 -5.47
C LYS A 75 7.88 3.04 -4.66
N MET A 76 7.78 3.49 -3.42
CA MET A 76 6.70 3.12 -2.52
C MET A 76 5.32 3.47 -3.12
N SER A 77 5.12 4.71 -3.55
CA SER A 77 3.83 5.15 -4.12
C SER A 77 3.50 4.45 -5.45
N HIS A 78 4.51 4.17 -6.27
CA HIS A 78 4.34 3.39 -7.49
C HIS A 78 3.87 1.95 -7.19
N ASP A 79 4.56 1.25 -6.28
CA ASP A 79 4.22 -0.14 -5.92
C ASP A 79 2.83 -0.23 -5.30
N ILE A 80 2.47 0.71 -4.42
CA ILE A 80 1.14 0.80 -3.80
C ILE A 80 0.06 1.01 -4.87
N ALA A 81 0.25 1.96 -5.79
CA ALA A 81 -0.71 2.23 -6.87
C ALA A 81 -0.86 1.01 -7.79
N LYS A 82 0.24 0.36 -8.18
CA LYS A 82 0.24 -0.86 -9.00
C LYS A 82 -0.49 -2.01 -8.29
N SER A 83 -0.26 -2.18 -7.00
CA SER A 83 -0.95 -3.16 -6.17
C SER A 83 -2.46 -2.89 -6.09
N MET A 84 -2.85 -1.61 -5.97
CA MET A 84 -4.25 -1.20 -6.00
C MET A 84 -4.93 -1.57 -7.33
N PHE A 85 -4.33 -1.27 -8.47
CA PHE A 85 -4.88 -1.65 -9.78
C PHE A 85 -5.05 -3.16 -9.91
N ARG A 86 -4.06 -3.94 -9.50
CA ARG A 86 -4.13 -5.40 -9.49
C ARG A 86 -5.27 -5.91 -8.61
N LYS A 87 -5.43 -5.37 -7.42
CA LYS A 87 -6.50 -5.78 -6.50
C LYS A 87 -7.88 -5.42 -7.04
N MET A 88 -8.08 -4.22 -7.52
CA MET A 88 -9.35 -3.80 -8.10
C MET A 88 -9.71 -4.65 -9.33
N ALA A 89 -8.74 -5.02 -10.16
CA ALA A 89 -8.95 -5.95 -11.27
C ALA A 89 -9.42 -7.34 -10.79
N THR A 90 -8.98 -7.81 -9.62
CA THR A 90 -9.51 -9.08 -9.04
C THR A 90 -10.97 -8.95 -8.57
N PHE A 91 -11.48 -7.74 -8.40
CA PHE A 91 -12.89 -7.46 -8.11
C PHE A 91 -13.73 -7.22 -9.37
N GLY A 92 -13.13 -7.38 -10.55
CA GLY A 92 -13.81 -7.22 -11.83
C GLY A 92 -13.72 -5.81 -12.42
N GLU A 93 -12.94 -4.92 -11.82
CA GLU A 93 -12.73 -3.58 -12.36
C GLU A 93 -11.86 -3.62 -13.62
N VAL A 94 -12.34 -2.97 -14.68
CA VAL A 94 -11.60 -2.85 -15.95
C VAL A 94 -10.85 -1.53 -15.98
N PHE A 95 -9.58 -1.59 -16.35
CA PHE A 95 -8.72 -0.43 -16.49
C PHE A 95 -8.35 -0.19 -17.95
N SER A 96 -8.35 1.08 -18.33
CA SER A 96 -7.78 1.60 -19.56
C SER A 96 -6.91 2.81 -19.23
N GLU A 97 -6.15 3.30 -20.20
CA GLU A 97 -5.36 4.53 -20.01
C GLU A 97 -6.22 5.72 -19.60
N GLU A 98 -7.43 5.86 -20.19
CA GLU A 98 -8.37 6.93 -19.88
C GLU A 98 -8.83 6.85 -18.42
N ARG A 99 -9.13 5.63 -17.94
CA ARG A 99 -9.53 5.42 -16.55
C ARG A 99 -8.40 5.75 -15.58
N ILE A 100 -7.16 5.37 -15.90
CA ILE A 100 -5.99 5.71 -15.09
C ILE A 100 -5.78 7.23 -15.04
N ARG A 101 -5.93 7.92 -16.17
CA ARG A 101 -5.88 9.40 -16.23
C ARG A 101 -6.96 10.05 -15.37
N THR A 102 -8.17 9.48 -15.38
CA THR A 102 -9.28 9.96 -14.53
C THR A 102 -8.96 9.77 -13.04
N ILE A 103 -8.43 8.60 -12.64
CA ILE A 103 -8.01 8.33 -11.26
C ILE A 103 -6.93 9.32 -10.83
N LYS A 104 -5.92 9.56 -11.69
CA LYS A 104 -4.88 10.55 -11.41
C LYS A 104 -5.45 11.95 -11.23
N ALA A 105 -6.41 12.36 -12.05
CA ALA A 105 -7.03 13.69 -11.95
C ALA A 105 -7.85 13.83 -10.66
N ALA A 106 -8.62 12.80 -10.29
CA ALA A 106 -9.36 12.76 -9.04
C ALA A 106 -8.43 12.80 -7.82
N TYR A 107 -7.35 12.00 -7.83
CA TYR A 107 -6.32 12.04 -6.79
C TYR A 107 -5.74 13.45 -6.66
N TYR A 108 -5.31 14.05 -7.75
CA TYR A 108 -4.67 15.37 -7.75
C TYR A 108 -5.58 16.44 -7.16
N ARG A 109 -6.86 16.44 -7.53
CA ARG A 109 -7.84 17.37 -7.00
C ARG A 109 -8.04 17.22 -5.50
N ILE A 110 -8.29 15.99 -5.04
CA ILE A 110 -8.50 15.69 -3.62
C ILE A 110 -7.25 16.03 -2.80
N ALA A 111 -6.07 15.71 -3.31
CA ALA A 111 -4.82 15.99 -2.64
C ALA A 111 -4.57 17.50 -2.45
N LEU A 112 -4.90 18.33 -3.46
CA LEU A 112 -4.82 19.78 -3.32
C LEU A 112 -5.79 20.33 -2.27
N ASP A 113 -7.03 19.84 -2.23
CA ASP A 113 -8.00 20.23 -1.21
C ASP A 113 -7.53 19.85 0.20
N LEU A 114 -6.84 18.70 0.34
CA LEU A 114 -6.24 18.26 1.61
C LEU A 114 -5.05 19.13 2.03
N VAL A 115 -4.22 19.60 1.09
CA VAL A 115 -3.11 20.54 1.41
C VAL A 115 -3.67 21.79 2.09
N ASP A 116 -4.75 22.38 1.56
CA ASP A 116 -5.37 23.56 2.14
C ASP A 116 -5.93 23.29 3.54
N SER A 117 -6.52 22.11 3.74
CA SER A 117 -7.02 21.69 5.04
C SER A 117 -5.90 21.48 6.06
N TYR A 118 -4.84 20.76 5.68
CA TYR A 118 -3.71 20.49 6.58
C TYR A 118 -2.91 21.75 6.91
N GLU A 119 -2.77 22.68 5.97
CA GLU A 119 -2.16 23.99 6.26
C GLU A 119 -2.98 24.76 7.30
N SER A 120 -4.30 24.77 7.16
CA SER A 120 -5.20 25.40 8.13
C SER A 120 -5.09 24.76 9.51
N ASP A 121 -5.11 23.44 9.58
CA ASP A 121 -4.94 22.67 10.82
C ASP A 121 -3.57 22.92 11.47
N ALA A 122 -2.52 22.98 10.68
CA ALA A 122 -1.16 23.26 11.16
C ALA A 122 -1.07 24.67 11.78
N ILE A 123 -1.64 25.68 11.12
CA ILE A 123 -1.70 27.06 11.63
C ILE A 123 -2.48 27.11 12.96
N MET A 124 -3.62 26.44 13.04
CA MET A 124 -4.45 26.42 14.26
C MET A 124 -3.73 25.74 15.44
N ASN A 125 -2.90 24.76 15.17
CA ASN A 125 -2.16 24.00 16.19
C ASN A 125 -0.72 24.53 16.44
N GLY A 126 -0.30 25.59 15.74
CA GLY A 126 1.05 26.15 15.87
C GLY A 126 2.16 25.23 15.35
N ILE A 127 1.83 24.35 14.39
CA ILE A 127 2.75 23.41 13.76
C ILE A 127 3.31 24.03 12.48
N SER A 128 4.61 23.84 12.22
CA SER A 128 5.19 24.26 10.95
C SER A 128 4.67 23.41 9.80
N TYR A 129 4.35 24.03 8.67
CA TYR A 129 3.87 23.35 7.47
C TYR A 129 4.63 23.83 6.24
N ASP A 130 5.20 22.89 5.48
CA ASP A 130 5.93 23.19 4.23
C ASP A 130 5.04 22.87 3.03
N ARG A 131 4.17 23.84 2.66
CA ARG A 131 3.26 23.71 1.54
C ARG A 131 3.96 23.35 0.23
N HIS A 132 5.16 23.91 -0.01
CA HIS A 132 5.88 23.65 -1.25
C HIS A 132 6.32 22.19 -1.35
N ASN A 133 6.78 21.62 -0.26
CA ASN A 133 7.19 20.23 -0.20
C ASN A 133 5.99 19.28 -0.34
N GLU A 134 4.85 19.62 0.26
CA GLU A 134 3.60 18.87 0.08
C GLU A 134 3.14 18.86 -1.39
N LEU A 135 3.14 20.01 -2.06
CA LEU A 135 2.77 20.09 -3.47
C LEU A 135 3.69 19.25 -4.37
N LYS A 136 5.00 19.24 -4.10
CA LYS A 136 5.94 18.36 -4.80
C LYS A 136 5.63 16.87 -4.58
N SER A 137 5.27 16.50 -3.36
CA SER A 137 4.89 15.11 -3.04
C SER A 137 3.64 14.69 -3.84
N ILE A 138 2.64 15.57 -3.93
CA ILE A 138 1.43 15.33 -4.72
C ILE A 138 1.75 15.15 -6.20
N GLU A 139 2.62 15.99 -6.77
CA GLU A 139 3.05 15.87 -8.16
C GLU A 139 3.75 14.53 -8.41
N LEU A 140 4.67 14.13 -7.53
CA LEU A 140 5.35 12.85 -7.59
C LEU A 140 4.37 11.68 -7.58
N PHE A 141 3.44 11.67 -6.63
CA PHE A 141 2.46 10.60 -6.50
C PHE A 141 1.49 10.55 -7.69
N ALA A 142 1.08 11.70 -8.22
CA ALA A 142 0.25 11.77 -9.42
C ALA A 142 0.97 11.18 -10.66
N GLN A 143 2.27 11.44 -10.80
CA GLN A 143 3.09 10.83 -11.85
C GLN A 143 3.23 9.32 -11.65
N ASN A 144 3.40 8.88 -10.41
CA ASN A 144 3.53 7.47 -10.08
C ASN A 144 2.23 6.68 -10.29
N ILE A 145 1.06 7.28 -10.12
CA ILE A 145 -0.24 6.68 -10.49
C ILE A 145 -0.27 6.35 -12.00
N ILE A 146 0.18 7.29 -12.84
CA ILE A 146 0.25 7.05 -14.30
C ILE A 146 1.27 5.97 -14.63
N SER A 147 2.48 6.06 -14.04
CA SER A 147 3.54 5.07 -14.28
C SER A 147 3.11 3.67 -13.86
N ALA A 148 2.54 3.53 -12.68
CA ALA A 148 2.04 2.26 -12.16
C ALA A 148 0.88 1.69 -12.99
N GLY A 149 0.00 2.57 -13.47
CA GLY A 149 -1.09 2.17 -14.37
C GLY A 149 -0.57 1.67 -15.71
N ASN A 150 0.41 2.35 -16.31
CA ASN A 150 1.03 1.90 -17.55
C ASN A 150 1.73 0.54 -17.36
N ASP A 151 2.49 0.37 -16.29
CA ASP A 151 3.11 -0.91 -15.95
C ASP A 151 2.08 -2.02 -15.78
N PHE A 152 0.97 -1.73 -15.10
CA PHE A 152 -0.11 -2.69 -14.92
C PHE A 152 -0.72 -3.12 -16.28
N LEU A 153 -0.91 -2.19 -17.21
CA LEU A 153 -1.50 -2.46 -18.52
C LEU A 153 -0.54 -3.19 -19.48
N THR A 154 0.76 -2.89 -19.41
CA THR A 154 1.76 -3.42 -20.34
C THR A 154 2.43 -4.70 -19.88
N HIS A 155 2.43 -4.98 -18.57
CA HIS A 155 3.07 -6.14 -17.97
C HIS A 155 2.08 -7.01 -17.17
N PRO A 156 1.05 -7.59 -17.81
CA PRO A 156 0.00 -8.33 -17.09
C PRO A 156 0.49 -9.60 -16.41
N LYS A 157 1.67 -10.10 -16.78
CA LYS A 157 2.30 -11.30 -16.20
C LYS A 157 3.22 -11.00 -15.02
N ASP A 158 3.45 -9.73 -14.70
CA ASP A 158 4.21 -9.37 -13.51
C ASP A 158 3.60 -10.02 -12.28
N MET A 159 4.47 -10.55 -11.44
CA MET A 159 4.05 -11.34 -10.28
C MET A 159 3.12 -10.55 -9.37
N PRO A 160 1.90 -11.02 -9.24
CA PRO A 160 0.90 -10.29 -8.51
C PRO A 160 1.04 -10.46 -7.00
N PHE A 161 1.23 -11.69 -6.52
CA PHE A 161 1.15 -12.01 -5.09
C PHE A 161 2.00 -13.23 -4.75
N ILE A 162 2.52 -13.22 -3.54
CA ILE A 162 3.07 -14.44 -2.92
C ILE A 162 1.91 -15.43 -2.72
N PRO A 163 2.10 -16.72 -3.05
CA PRO A 163 1.10 -17.75 -2.79
C PRO A 163 0.75 -17.81 -1.30
N SER A 164 -0.51 -18.09 -0.98
CA SER A 164 -0.91 -18.33 0.42
C SER A 164 -0.14 -19.52 1.01
N TRP A 165 0.10 -19.49 2.32
CA TRP A 165 0.77 -20.58 3.03
C TRP A 165 0.07 -21.93 2.86
N LYS A 166 -1.25 -21.96 2.80
CA LYS A 166 -1.99 -23.21 2.51
C LYS A 166 -1.59 -23.81 1.16
N ARG A 167 -1.43 -22.97 0.13
CA ARG A 167 -0.99 -23.43 -1.18
C ARG A 167 0.46 -23.91 -1.17
N VAL A 168 1.33 -23.18 -0.48
CA VAL A 168 2.76 -23.57 -0.35
C VAL A 168 2.88 -24.88 0.40
N ALA A 169 2.24 -25.03 1.56
CA ALA A 169 2.26 -26.25 2.35
C ALA A 169 1.62 -27.46 1.64
N SER A 170 0.60 -27.21 0.79
CA SER A 170 0.02 -28.28 -0.04
C SER A 170 0.99 -28.77 -1.13
N ALA A 171 1.83 -27.88 -1.67
CA ALA A 171 2.84 -28.24 -2.68
C ALA A 171 4.12 -28.82 -2.08
N VAL A 172 4.49 -28.35 -0.89
CA VAL A 172 5.70 -28.75 -0.15
C VAL A 172 5.32 -28.99 1.30
N PRO A 173 4.86 -30.21 1.64
CA PRO A 173 4.31 -30.52 2.98
C PRO A 173 5.29 -30.25 4.15
N ASP A 174 6.59 -30.41 3.93
CA ASP A 174 7.66 -30.21 4.90
C ASP A 174 8.29 -28.79 4.86
N ILE A 175 7.58 -27.81 4.28
CA ILE A 175 8.12 -26.45 4.07
C ILE A 175 8.55 -25.77 5.37
N PHE A 176 7.77 -25.94 6.44
CA PHE A 176 8.08 -25.29 7.73
C PHE A 176 9.32 -25.88 8.39
N GLU A 177 9.53 -27.20 8.29
CA GLU A 177 10.74 -27.88 8.76
C GLU A 177 11.95 -27.37 7.98
N LYS A 178 11.85 -27.32 6.65
CA LYS A 178 12.91 -26.78 5.79
C LYS A 178 13.25 -25.33 6.09
N MET A 179 12.26 -24.52 6.46
CA MET A 179 12.51 -23.12 6.85
C MET A 179 13.26 -23.03 8.18
N ILE A 180 12.91 -23.88 9.16
CA ILE A 180 13.62 -23.95 10.44
C ILE A 180 15.08 -24.39 10.20
N ASP A 181 15.26 -25.48 9.46
CA ASP A 181 16.59 -26.00 9.11
C ASP A 181 17.45 -24.94 8.39
N ALA A 182 16.86 -24.15 7.49
CA ALA A 182 17.57 -23.07 6.79
C ALA A 182 18.01 -21.97 7.75
N VAL A 183 17.14 -21.57 8.69
CA VAL A 183 17.49 -20.57 9.72
C VAL A 183 18.59 -21.10 10.62
N ASP A 184 18.49 -22.34 11.07
CA ASP A 184 19.50 -22.97 11.96
C ASP A 184 20.87 -23.17 11.26
N SER A 185 20.88 -23.28 9.93
CA SER A 185 22.11 -23.37 9.15
C SER A 185 22.82 -22.05 8.89
N ASP A 186 22.12 -20.94 9.03
CA ASP A 186 22.65 -19.57 8.81
C ASP A 186 23.24 -18.96 10.10
N TYR A 187 23.09 -19.65 11.25
CA TYR A 187 23.69 -19.30 12.54
C TYR A 187 24.79 -20.29 12.93
#